data_71d4907f271610f2e1d585cf644381d6
#
_entry.id   71d4907f271610f2e1d585cf644381d6
#
_cell.length_a   1.000
_cell.length_b   1.000
_cell.length_c   1.000
_cell.angle_alpha   90.00
_cell.angle_beta   90.00
_cell.angle_gamma   90.00
#
_symmetry.space_group_name_H-M   'P 1'
#
loop_
_entity.id
_entity.type
_entity.pdbx_description
1 polymer ?
#
loop_
_entity_poly.entity_id
_entity_poly.type
_entity_poly.pdbx_seq_one_letter_code
_entity_poly.pdbx_strand_id
1 'polypeptide(L)'
;LYAMTVADIRATNPELWNSWRASLMKQLYLNTKRALRLGLENPRNRQERISDKKETALTKLAEHGIDEEHIQKIWANANDEYFLRESAANIVWHTEAIASFPGSGSLVSTDCLIQNALEGATQIFIYTKNSNYLFAKTAAAFEKLNLNIQGARIFTSDNDYCMDTYTVLEASGKPVGNKPKRLAEIEKVTTEYISSDMATIAPSRIRRSRKDKYFSHTIEINWLNSPDRNYSTVEINCPDQSGILASIGKAFAE
;
A
#
# COMPACT_ATOMS: atom_id res chain seq x y z
N LEU A 1 -18.30 -16.29 -14.76
CA LEU A 1 -18.35 -15.61 -13.47
C LEU A 1 -17.70 -14.24 -13.55
N TYR A 2 -16.40 -14.08 -13.89
CA TYR A 2 -15.69 -12.79 -13.94
C TYR A 2 -16.43 -11.71 -14.72
N ALA A 3 -16.81 -12.00 -15.98
CA ALA A 3 -17.51 -11.02 -16.83
C ALA A 3 -18.88 -10.61 -16.26
N MET A 4 -19.61 -11.55 -15.67
CA MET A 4 -20.90 -11.27 -15.02
C MET A 4 -20.72 -10.41 -13.78
N THR A 5 -19.72 -10.69 -12.94
CA THR A 5 -19.44 -9.88 -11.75
C THR A 5 -19.07 -8.44 -12.13
N VAL A 6 -18.23 -8.28 -13.16
CA VAL A 6 -17.88 -6.93 -13.69
C VAL A 6 -19.10 -6.20 -14.21
N ALA A 7 -19.96 -6.89 -14.98
CA ALA A 7 -21.18 -6.31 -15.53
C ALA A 7 -22.16 -5.90 -14.42
N ASP A 8 -22.35 -6.74 -13.40
CA ASP A 8 -23.22 -6.50 -12.25
C ASP A 8 -22.78 -5.27 -11.47
N ILE A 9 -21.50 -5.18 -11.09
CA ILE A 9 -20.94 -4.03 -10.37
C ILE A 9 -21.16 -2.73 -11.18
N ARG A 10 -20.88 -2.75 -12.49
CA ARG A 10 -21.01 -1.56 -13.35
C ARG A 10 -22.45 -1.14 -13.58
N ALA A 11 -23.37 -2.12 -13.60
CA ALA A 11 -24.79 -1.85 -13.75
C ALA A 11 -25.43 -1.34 -12.45
N THR A 12 -25.00 -1.85 -11.31
CA THR A 12 -25.54 -1.49 -10.01
C THR A 12 -25.06 -0.11 -9.55
N ASN A 13 -23.77 0.15 -9.65
CA ASN A 13 -23.20 1.46 -9.33
C ASN A 13 -21.91 1.72 -10.12
N PRO A 14 -21.98 2.48 -11.23
CA PRO A 14 -20.82 2.79 -12.05
C PRO A 14 -19.68 3.53 -11.31
N GLU A 15 -20.00 4.30 -10.26
CA GLU A 15 -19.02 5.05 -9.47
C GLU A 15 -18.13 4.13 -8.63
N LEU A 16 -18.63 2.93 -8.32
CA LEU A 16 -17.84 1.92 -7.62
C LEU A 16 -16.75 1.30 -8.51
N TRP A 17 -16.87 1.40 -9.84
CA TRP A 17 -15.92 0.81 -10.77
C TRP A 17 -14.79 1.77 -11.11
N ASN A 18 -13.62 1.53 -10.59
CA ASN A 18 -12.41 2.28 -10.91
C ASN A 18 -11.31 1.36 -11.46
N SER A 19 -10.21 1.94 -11.91
CA SER A 19 -9.06 1.22 -12.49
C SER A 19 -8.45 0.22 -11.52
N TRP A 20 -8.38 0.55 -10.22
CA TRP A 20 -7.85 -0.33 -9.18
C TRP A 20 -8.73 -1.57 -8.99
N ARG A 21 -10.04 -1.40 -8.86
CA ARG A 21 -10.99 -2.54 -8.74
C ARG A 21 -10.97 -3.42 -9.97
N ALA A 22 -10.86 -2.84 -11.16
CA ALA A 22 -10.72 -3.59 -12.40
C ALA A 22 -9.46 -4.47 -12.37
N SER A 23 -8.35 -3.93 -11.91
CA SER A 23 -7.08 -4.65 -11.77
C SER A 23 -7.17 -5.77 -10.74
N LEU A 24 -7.73 -5.50 -9.56
CA LEU A 24 -7.93 -6.52 -8.51
C LEU A 24 -8.79 -7.69 -9.00
N MET A 25 -9.90 -7.40 -9.66
CA MET A 25 -10.80 -8.45 -10.19
C MET A 25 -10.12 -9.28 -11.28
N LYS A 26 -9.33 -8.63 -12.16
CA LYS A 26 -8.54 -9.34 -13.17
C LYS A 26 -7.49 -10.23 -12.53
N GLN A 27 -6.80 -9.74 -11.51
CA GLN A 27 -5.79 -10.50 -10.77
C GLN A 27 -6.41 -11.70 -10.04
N LEU A 28 -7.53 -11.50 -9.37
CA LEU A 28 -8.27 -12.59 -8.72
C LEU A 28 -8.64 -13.67 -9.73
N TYR A 29 -9.18 -13.28 -10.89
CA TYR A 29 -9.53 -14.21 -11.96
C TYR A 29 -8.32 -15.02 -12.44
N LEU A 30 -7.19 -14.35 -12.70
CA LEU A 30 -5.98 -15.01 -13.19
C LEU A 30 -5.38 -15.96 -12.14
N ASN A 31 -5.35 -15.56 -10.87
CA ASN A 31 -4.85 -16.37 -9.76
C ASN A 31 -5.76 -17.60 -9.53
N THR A 32 -7.07 -17.40 -9.54
CA THR A 32 -8.04 -18.51 -9.40
C THR A 32 -7.92 -19.49 -10.57
N LYS A 33 -7.83 -18.98 -11.80
CA LYS A 33 -7.64 -19.82 -13.00
C LYS A 33 -6.33 -20.63 -12.92
N ARG A 34 -5.26 -20.02 -12.39
CA ARG A 34 -3.98 -20.70 -12.19
C ARG A 34 -4.09 -21.79 -11.11
N ALA A 35 -4.70 -21.47 -9.97
CA ALA A 35 -4.91 -22.42 -8.88
C ALA A 35 -5.75 -23.63 -9.32
N LEU A 36 -6.83 -23.41 -10.07
CA LEU A 36 -7.66 -24.48 -10.60
C LEU A 36 -6.95 -25.37 -11.65
N ARG A 37 -5.99 -24.80 -12.41
CA ARG A 37 -5.21 -25.58 -13.39
C ARG A 37 -4.08 -26.38 -12.76
N LEU A 38 -3.45 -25.85 -11.73
CA LEU A 38 -2.31 -26.49 -11.07
C LEU A 38 -2.73 -27.45 -9.95
N GLY A 39 -4.04 -27.49 -9.60
CA GLY A 39 -4.56 -28.18 -8.43
C GLY A 39 -4.30 -27.38 -7.14
N LEU A 40 -5.20 -27.55 -6.18
CA LEU A 40 -5.06 -26.94 -4.83
C LEU A 40 -4.09 -27.73 -3.94
N GLU A 41 -3.60 -28.87 -4.43
CA GLU A 41 -2.90 -29.89 -3.62
C GLU A 41 -1.40 -29.63 -3.41
N ASN A 42 -0.83 -28.61 -4.00
CA ASN A 42 0.58 -28.28 -3.77
C ASN A 42 0.75 -26.81 -3.38
N PRO A 43 0.48 -26.44 -2.12
CA PRO A 43 0.83 -25.11 -1.63
C PRO A 43 2.35 -24.99 -1.75
N ARG A 44 2.84 -24.19 -2.69
CA ARG A 44 4.26 -23.85 -2.73
C ARG A 44 4.69 -23.43 -1.34
N ASN A 45 5.74 -24.07 -0.84
CA ASN A 45 6.28 -23.75 0.46
C ASN A 45 6.54 -22.23 0.54
N ARG A 46 6.26 -21.63 1.67
CA ARG A 46 6.49 -20.20 1.96
C ARG A 46 7.92 -19.77 1.52
N GLN A 47 8.92 -20.59 1.82
CA GLN A 47 10.31 -20.34 1.48
C GLN A 47 10.58 -20.38 -0.04
N GLU A 48 9.96 -21.29 -0.79
CA GLU A 48 10.09 -21.34 -2.24
C GLU A 48 9.56 -20.04 -2.89
N ARG A 49 8.43 -19.53 -2.39
CA ARG A 49 7.84 -18.27 -2.90
C ARG A 49 8.74 -17.07 -2.64
N ILE A 50 9.40 -17.03 -1.48
CA ILE A 50 10.37 -15.97 -1.13
C ILE A 50 11.59 -16.09 -2.04
N SER A 51 12.13 -17.30 -2.20
CA SER A 51 13.29 -17.57 -3.06
C SER A 51 13.03 -17.16 -4.51
N ASP A 52 11.92 -17.60 -5.10
CA ASP A 52 11.53 -17.27 -6.47
C ASP A 52 11.45 -15.74 -6.69
N LYS A 53 10.91 -15.00 -5.71
CA LYS A 53 10.80 -13.54 -5.82
C LYS A 53 12.13 -12.85 -5.68
N LYS A 54 12.97 -13.30 -4.74
CA LYS A 54 14.33 -12.79 -4.55
C LYS A 54 15.18 -13.03 -5.78
N GLU A 55 15.15 -14.22 -6.35
CA GLU A 55 15.89 -14.55 -7.58
C GLU A 55 15.44 -13.69 -8.78
N THR A 56 14.13 -13.54 -8.95
CA THR A 56 13.56 -12.67 -9.99
C THR A 56 14.00 -11.21 -9.79
N ALA A 57 14.01 -10.73 -8.56
CA ALA A 57 14.41 -9.37 -8.25
C ALA A 57 15.93 -9.17 -8.42
N LEU A 58 16.76 -10.11 -7.97
CA LEU A 58 18.23 -10.08 -8.16
C LEU A 58 18.61 -9.98 -9.62
N THR A 59 17.99 -10.79 -10.50
CA THR A 59 18.24 -10.75 -11.93
C THR A 59 18.01 -9.35 -12.50
N LYS A 60 16.90 -8.71 -12.14
CA LYS A 60 16.58 -7.37 -12.62
C LYS A 60 17.49 -6.28 -12.05
N LEU A 61 17.80 -6.38 -10.75
CA LEU A 61 18.70 -5.42 -10.09
C LEU A 61 20.11 -5.48 -10.66
N ALA A 62 20.59 -6.68 -11.03
CA ALA A 62 21.86 -6.86 -11.72
C ALA A 62 21.86 -6.22 -13.11
N GLU A 63 20.75 -6.35 -13.87
CA GLU A 63 20.56 -5.65 -15.16
C GLU A 63 20.62 -4.13 -15.00
N HIS A 64 20.18 -3.59 -13.86
CA HIS A 64 20.22 -2.16 -13.52
C HIS A 64 21.56 -1.73 -12.89
N GLY A 65 22.54 -2.64 -12.76
CA GLY A 65 23.88 -2.33 -12.31
C GLY A 65 24.05 -2.13 -10.81
N ILE A 66 23.13 -2.63 -9.99
CA ILE A 66 23.25 -2.58 -8.53
C ILE A 66 24.07 -3.79 -8.06
N ASP A 67 25.08 -3.51 -7.25
CA ASP A 67 25.96 -4.53 -6.69
C ASP A 67 25.21 -5.48 -5.74
N GLU A 68 25.48 -6.78 -5.88
CA GLU A 68 24.81 -7.82 -5.12
C GLU A 68 25.09 -7.70 -3.61
N GLU A 69 26.31 -7.33 -3.23
CA GLU A 69 26.64 -7.13 -1.82
C GLU A 69 25.80 -6.01 -1.18
N HIS A 70 25.55 -4.94 -1.96
CA HIS A 70 24.69 -3.86 -1.52
C HIS A 70 23.22 -4.32 -1.39
N ILE A 71 22.72 -5.09 -2.36
CA ILE A 71 21.38 -5.67 -2.31
C ILE A 71 21.20 -6.54 -1.05
N GLN A 72 22.16 -7.42 -0.78
CA GLN A 72 22.12 -8.30 0.40
C GLN A 72 22.12 -7.50 1.71
N LYS A 73 22.85 -6.40 1.80
CA LYS A 73 22.83 -5.50 2.98
C LYS A 73 21.44 -4.86 3.19
N ILE A 74 20.77 -4.43 2.12
CA ILE A 74 19.40 -3.89 2.19
C ILE A 74 18.44 -4.98 2.65
N TRP A 75 18.52 -6.17 2.05
CA TRP A 75 17.59 -7.27 2.34
C TRP A 75 17.84 -7.98 3.66
N ALA A 76 19.02 -7.87 4.25
CA ALA A 76 19.35 -8.49 5.53
C ALA A 76 18.44 -8.03 6.68
N ASN A 77 17.92 -6.82 6.58
CA ASN A 77 17.03 -6.25 7.60
C ASN A 77 15.53 -6.43 7.26
N ALA A 78 15.20 -6.90 6.07
CA ALA A 78 13.82 -7.12 5.65
C ALA A 78 13.35 -8.53 6.05
N ASN A 79 12.19 -8.60 6.71
CA ASN A 79 11.63 -9.87 7.16
C ASN A 79 10.95 -10.65 6.02
N ASP A 80 10.69 -11.94 6.27
CA ASP A 80 10.02 -12.83 5.32
C ASP A 80 8.65 -12.32 4.86
N GLU A 81 7.91 -11.63 5.74
CA GLU A 81 6.58 -11.14 5.44
C GLU A 81 6.60 -10.05 4.36
N TYR A 82 7.64 -9.21 4.35
CA TYR A 82 7.89 -8.24 3.28
C TYR A 82 8.00 -8.94 1.92
N PHE A 83 8.88 -9.96 1.81
CA PHE A 83 9.07 -10.70 0.55
C PHE A 83 7.83 -11.50 0.14
N LEU A 84 7.03 -11.96 1.07
CA LEU A 84 5.78 -12.67 0.77
C LEU A 84 4.71 -11.74 0.22
N ARG A 85 4.57 -10.54 0.77
CA ARG A 85 3.49 -9.62 0.41
C ARG A 85 3.84 -8.72 -0.76
N GLU A 86 5.11 -8.36 -0.93
CA GLU A 86 5.52 -7.54 -2.06
C GLU A 86 5.67 -8.37 -3.35
N SER A 87 5.48 -7.70 -4.49
CA SER A 87 5.78 -8.27 -5.80
C SER A 87 7.28 -8.19 -6.09
N ALA A 88 7.83 -9.06 -6.96
CA ALA A 88 9.22 -8.96 -7.37
C ALA A 88 9.56 -7.58 -7.97
N ALA A 89 8.62 -6.96 -8.69
CA ALA A 89 8.80 -5.62 -9.24
C ALA A 89 8.88 -4.55 -8.16
N ASN A 90 8.04 -4.64 -7.11
CA ASN A 90 8.13 -3.73 -5.98
C ASN A 90 9.44 -3.91 -5.22
N ILE A 91 9.89 -5.16 -5.02
CA ILE A 91 11.18 -5.44 -4.37
C ILE A 91 12.32 -4.77 -5.15
N VAL A 92 12.31 -4.86 -6.49
CA VAL A 92 13.30 -4.15 -7.33
C VAL A 92 13.23 -2.66 -7.09
N TRP A 93 12.06 -2.04 -7.29
CA TRP A 93 11.88 -0.61 -7.13
C TRP A 93 12.28 -0.09 -5.73
N HIS A 94 11.83 -0.79 -4.67
CA HIS A 94 12.19 -0.43 -3.30
C HIS A 94 13.71 -0.53 -3.06
N THR A 95 14.34 -1.58 -3.57
CA THR A 95 15.78 -1.77 -3.43
C THR A 95 16.57 -0.66 -4.15
N GLU A 96 16.16 -0.28 -5.36
CA GLU A 96 16.75 0.84 -6.11
C GLU A 96 16.60 2.17 -5.37
N ALA A 97 15.39 2.43 -4.85
CA ALA A 97 15.11 3.63 -4.10
C ALA A 97 15.97 3.71 -2.83
N ILE A 98 16.09 2.61 -2.08
CA ILE A 98 16.92 2.54 -0.87
C ILE A 98 18.41 2.65 -1.24
N ALA A 99 18.88 2.00 -2.30
CA ALA A 99 20.28 2.06 -2.73
C ALA A 99 20.71 3.50 -3.10
N SER A 100 19.78 4.31 -3.59
CA SER A 100 20.00 5.73 -3.92
C SER A 100 19.79 6.67 -2.73
N PHE A 101 19.36 6.17 -1.58
CA PHE A 101 19.03 6.98 -0.42
C PHE A 101 20.27 7.40 0.35
N PRO A 102 20.44 8.72 0.66
CA PRO A 102 21.66 9.20 1.32
C PRO A 102 21.78 8.83 2.80
N GLY A 103 20.84 8.04 3.34
CA GLY A 103 20.90 7.53 4.72
C GLY A 103 20.39 8.49 5.80
N SER A 104 19.89 9.67 5.45
CA SER A 104 19.35 10.65 6.41
C SER A 104 17.99 11.17 5.99
N GLY A 105 17.08 11.32 6.94
CA GLY A 105 15.70 11.77 6.69
C GLY A 105 14.76 10.65 6.29
N SER A 106 13.74 10.98 5.51
CA SER A 106 12.75 10.07 4.99
C SER A 106 12.83 10.01 3.46
N LEU A 107 12.85 8.80 2.91
CA LEU A 107 12.70 8.57 1.49
C LEU A 107 11.22 8.39 1.18
N VAL A 108 10.71 9.16 0.24
CA VAL A 108 9.38 8.97 -0.36
C VAL A 108 9.60 8.84 -1.86
N SER A 109 9.18 7.73 -2.42
CA SER A 109 9.30 7.44 -3.85
C SER A 109 7.93 7.06 -4.42
N THR A 110 7.64 7.55 -5.62
CA THR A 110 6.37 7.27 -6.29
C THR A 110 6.58 6.42 -7.54
N ASP A 111 5.78 5.38 -7.71
CA ASP A 111 5.77 4.60 -8.94
C ASP A 111 4.38 4.55 -9.55
N CYS A 112 4.33 4.86 -10.84
CA CYS A 112 3.15 4.69 -11.67
C CYS A 112 3.24 3.37 -12.41
N LEU A 113 2.91 2.28 -11.73
CA LEU A 113 2.97 0.92 -12.28
C LEU A 113 2.02 0.75 -13.48
N ILE A 114 2.48 1.18 -14.65
CA ILE A 114 1.79 0.94 -15.93
C ILE A 114 2.02 -0.50 -16.41
N GLN A 115 3.04 -1.20 -15.90
CA GLN A 115 3.51 -2.49 -16.46
C GLN A 115 3.25 -3.72 -15.58
N ASN A 116 2.72 -3.58 -14.37
CA ASN A 116 2.52 -4.70 -13.44
C ASN A 116 1.04 -5.00 -13.18
N ALA A 117 0.78 -6.15 -12.55
CA ALA A 117 -0.56 -6.68 -12.24
C ALA A 117 -1.47 -5.74 -11.41
N LEU A 118 -0.93 -4.63 -10.93
CA LEU A 118 -1.61 -3.54 -10.21
C LEU A 118 -1.85 -2.32 -11.11
N GLU A 119 -1.90 -2.52 -12.43
CA GLU A 119 -2.33 -1.48 -13.38
C GLU A 119 -3.58 -0.77 -12.86
N GLY A 120 -3.53 0.55 -12.77
CA GLY A 120 -4.72 1.32 -12.40
C GLY A 120 -4.66 2.05 -11.06
N ALA A 121 -3.53 2.01 -10.35
CA ALA A 121 -3.28 2.83 -9.16
C ALA A 121 -1.84 3.37 -9.17
N THR A 122 -1.57 4.36 -8.32
CA THR A 122 -0.22 4.85 -8.05
C THR A 122 0.26 4.24 -6.74
N GLN A 123 1.50 3.79 -6.69
CA GLN A 123 2.12 3.35 -5.46
C GLN A 123 3.06 4.42 -4.92
N ILE A 124 3.09 4.54 -3.59
CA ILE A 124 3.96 5.43 -2.85
C ILE A 124 4.72 4.56 -1.86
N PHE A 125 6.03 4.53 -2.01
CA PHE A 125 6.93 3.82 -1.10
C PHE A 125 7.56 4.82 -0.13
N ILE A 126 7.54 4.48 1.15
CA ILE A 126 8.12 5.27 2.23
C ILE A 126 9.16 4.42 2.93
N TYR A 127 10.40 4.91 2.97
CA TYR A 127 11.48 4.31 3.75
C TYR A 127 11.99 5.36 4.74
N THR A 128 11.76 5.12 6.01
CA THR A 128 12.11 6.06 7.08
C THR A 128 12.31 5.34 8.39
N LYS A 129 13.04 5.96 9.31
CA LYS A 129 13.13 5.45 10.67
C LYS A 129 11.75 5.39 11.31
N ASN A 130 11.44 4.30 12.00
CA ASN A 130 10.18 4.13 12.70
C ASN A 130 9.98 5.25 13.72
N SER A 131 8.79 5.78 13.79
CA SER A 131 8.42 6.84 14.71
C SER A 131 6.96 6.78 15.08
N ASN A 132 6.64 7.31 16.26
CA ASN A 132 5.25 7.42 16.70
C ASN A 132 4.40 8.18 15.68
N TYR A 133 3.18 7.70 15.47
CA TYR A 133 2.20 8.31 14.55
C TYR A 133 2.59 8.31 13.07
N LEU A 134 3.60 7.52 12.62
CA LEU A 134 4.05 7.53 11.22
C LEU A 134 2.88 7.26 10.26
N PHE A 135 2.07 6.24 10.51
CA PHE A 135 0.89 5.93 9.70
C PHE A 135 -0.13 7.08 9.70
N ALA A 136 -0.40 7.68 10.86
CA ALA A 136 -1.35 8.79 10.97
C ALA A 136 -0.87 10.04 10.21
N LYS A 137 0.42 10.36 10.30
CA LYS A 137 1.05 11.46 9.55
C LYS A 137 0.99 11.24 8.04
N THR A 138 1.29 10.02 7.60
CA THR A 138 1.21 9.63 6.19
C THR A 138 -0.23 9.72 5.67
N ALA A 139 -1.20 9.20 6.41
CA ALA A 139 -2.60 9.28 6.04
C ALA A 139 -3.10 10.73 5.96
N ALA A 140 -2.67 11.59 6.90
CA ALA A 140 -2.98 13.02 6.87
C ALA A 140 -2.35 13.75 5.68
N ALA A 141 -1.13 13.38 5.29
CA ALA A 141 -0.50 13.91 4.08
C ALA A 141 -1.31 13.56 2.82
N PHE A 142 -1.74 12.30 2.70
CA PHE A 142 -2.53 11.86 1.54
C PHE A 142 -3.91 12.52 1.51
N GLU A 143 -4.52 12.74 2.65
CA GLU A 143 -5.74 13.53 2.73
C GLU A 143 -5.53 14.98 2.26
N LYS A 144 -4.47 15.63 2.73
CA LYS A 144 -4.11 16.98 2.27
C LYS A 144 -3.92 17.05 0.77
N LEU A 145 -3.39 15.98 0.18
CA LEU A 145 -3.17 15.84 -1.26
C LEU A 145 -4.43 15.41 -2.04
N ASN A 146 -5.57 15.17 -1.35
CA ASN A 146 -6.79 14.60 -1.92
C ASN A 146 -6.54 13.25 -2.62
N LEU A 147 -5.70 12.41 -2.03
CA LEU A 147 -5.45 11.04 -2.47
C LEU A 147 -6.30 10.06 -1.67
N ASN A 148 -6.95 9.13 -2.35
CA ASN A 148 -7.72 8.06 -1.75
C ASN A 148 -6.84 6.82 -1.56
N ILE A 149 -6.60 6.42 -0.32
CA ILE A 149 -5.86 5.20 0.02
C ILE A 149 -6.74 3.99 -0.29
N GLN A 150 -6.26 3.11 -1.17
CA GLN A 150 -6.92 1.86 -1.54
C GLN A 150 -6.34 0.66 -0.80
N GLY A 151 -5.13 0.79 -0.30
CA GLY A 151 -4.44 -0.24 0.47
C GLY A 151 -3.11 0.26 1.00
N ALA A 152 -2.65 -0.38 2.06
CA ALA A 152 -1.33 -0.14 2.64
C ALA A 152 -0.69 -1.48 3.02
N ARG A 153 0.60 -1.60 2.81
CA ARG A 153 1.45 -2.67 3.32
C ARG A 153 2.53 -2.02 4.17
N ILE A 154 2.48 -2.29 5.44
CA ILE A 154 3.33 -1.67 6.45
C ILE A 154 4.29 -2.73 6.97
N PHE A 155 5.59 -2.47 6.88
CA PHE A 155 6.63 -3.36 7.37
C PHE A 155 7.65 -2.57 8.17
N THR A 156 7.97 -3.06 9.36
CA THR A 156 9.10 -2.56 10.13
C THR A 156 10.22 -3.59 10.02
N SER A 157 11.39 -3.14 9.59
CA SER A 157 12.59 -3.95 9.47
C SER A 157 13.30 -4.12 10.82
N ASP A 158 14.21 -5.08 10.90
CA ASP A 158 14.91 -5.41 12.14
C ASP A 158 15.83 -4.26 12.66
N ASN A 159 16.20 -3.34 11.78
CA ASN A 159 16.96 -2.13 12.13
C ASN A 159 16.08 -0.89 12.39
N ASP A 160 14.80 -1.10 12.70
CA ASP A 160 13.80 -0.07 13.04
C ASP A 160 13.52 0.93 11.91
N TYR A 161 13.66 0.51 10.65
CA TYR A 161 13.17 1.27 9.51
C TYR A 161 11.85 0.73 9.01
N CYS A 162 10.92 1.62 8.69
CA CYS A 162 9.66 1.28 8.01
C CYS A 162 9.87 1.21 6.50
N MET A 163 9.27 0.20 5.89
CA MET A 163 9.23 -0.05 4.45
C MET A 163 7.76 -0.11 4.01
N ASP A 164 7.11 1.04 3.99
CA ASP A 164 5.67 1.14 3.82
C ASP A 164 5.30 1.40 2.37
N THR A 165 4.36 0.62 1.84
CA THR A 165 3.85 0.79 0.47
C THR A 165 2.37 1.11 0.50
N TYR A 166 2.01 2.28 0.04
CA TYR A 166 0.63 2.73 -0.10
C TYR A 166 0.19 2.67 -1.55
N THR A 167 -1.02 2.19 -1.77
CA THR A 167 -1.68 2.20 -3.07
C THR A 167 -2.76 3.27 -3.05
N VAL A 168 -2.65 4.27 -3.94
CA VAL A 168 -3.52 5.44 -3.92
C VAL A 168 -4.14 5.75 -5.28
N LEU A 169 -5.28 6.43 -5.25
CA LEU A 169 -5.94 7.03 -6.40
C LEU A 169 -6.16 8.52 -6.14
N GLU A 170 -6.17 9.32 -7.20
CA GLU A 170 -6.70 10.68 -7.17
C GLU A 170 -8.18 10.68 -6.79
N ALA A 171 -8.71 11.80 -6.34
CA ALA A 171 -10.14 11.96 -6.04
C ALA A 171 -11.07 11.59 -7.22
N SER A 172 -10.55 11.64 -8.44
CA SER A 172 -11.26 11.18 -9.65
C SER A 172 -11.37 9.66 -9.79
N GLY A 173 -10.81 8.87 -8.87
CA GLY A 173 -10.76 7.42 -8.95
C GLY A 173 -9.75 6.88 -9.97
N LYS A 174 -8.84 7.73 -10.49
CA LYS A 174 -7.81 7.38 -11.46
C LYS A 174 -6.43 7.41 -10.80
N PRO A 175 -5.43 6.66 -11.34
CA PRO A 175 -4.05 6.81 -10.89
C PRO A 175 -3.53 8.22 -11.18
N VAL A 176 -2.50 8.65 -10.46
CA VAL A 176 -1.83 9.94 -10.71
C VAL A 176 -1.26 9.97 -12.13
N GLY A 177 -0.78 8.82 -12.60
CA GLY A 177 -0.16 8.70 -13.92
C GLY A 177 1.21 9.40 -13.98
N ASN A 178 1.80 9.44 -15.16
CA ASN A 178 3.10 10.07 -15.37
C ASN A 178 2.98 11.61 -15.42
N LYS A 179 2.79 12.23 -14.26
CA LYS A 179 2.71 13.68 -14.07
C LYS A 179 3.83 14.15 -13.14
N PRO A 180 5.03 14.45 -13.65
CA PRO A 180 6.22 14.69 -12.82
C PRO A 180 6.02 15.76 -11.72
N LYS A 181 5.31 16.86 -12.02
CA LYS A 181 5.00 17.90 -11.03
C LYS A 181 4.14 17.39 -9.89
N ARG A 182 3.14 16.56 -10.21
CA ARG A 182 2.22 15.99 -9.21
C ARG A 182 2.93 14.94 -8.35
N LEU A 183 3.75 14.11 -8.97
CA LEU A 183 4.57 13.12 -8.25
C LEU A 183 5.53 13.80 -7.28
N ALA A 184 6.25 14.84 -7.73
CA ALA A 184 7.15 15.62 -6.88
C ALA A 184 6.39 16.34 -5.74
N GLU A 185 5.17 16.84 -5.99
CA GLU A 185 4.32 17.42 -4.94
C GLU A 185 3.96 16.36 -3.88
N ILE A 186 3.59 15.14 -4.30
CA ILE A 186 3.24 14.04 -3.41
C ILE A 186 4.46 13.69 -2.53
N GLU A 187 5.63 13.51 -3.13
CA GLU A 187 6.85 13.18 -2.41
C GLU A 187 7.21 14.26 -1.40
N LYS A 188 7.18 15.53 -1.82
CA LYS A 188 7.50 16.68 -0.98
C LYS A 188 6.55 16.78 0.22
N VAL A 189 5.24 16.84 -0.01
CA VAL A 189 4.23 17.00 1.06
C VAL A 189 4.27 15.82 2.01
N THR A 190 4.42 14.60 1.50
CA THR A 190 4.51 13.41 2.35
C THR A 190 5.74 13.46 3.25
N THR A 191 6.90 13.83 2.71
CA THR A 191 8.14 14.01 3.49
C THR A 191 7.99 15.09 4.56
N GLU A 192 7.35 16.22 4.23
CA GLU A 192 7.08 17.30 5.19
C GLU A 192 6.22 16.84 6.36
N TYR A 193 5.14 16.08 6.07
CA TYR A 193 4.24 15.58 7.11
C TYR A 193 4.90 14.52 8.00
N ILE A 194 5.64 13.58 7.42
CA ILE A 194 6.38 12.57 8.18
C ILE A 194 7.38 13.21 9.14
N SER A 195 8.06 14.25 8.70
CA SER A 195 9.07 14.97 9.49
C SER A 195 8.48 15.96 10.51
N SER A 196 7.18 16.27 10.41
CA SER A 196 6.49 17.20 11.31
C SER A 196 6.14 16.57 12.64
N ASP A 197 5.95 17.39 13.68
CA ASP A 197 5.30 16.92 14.92
C ASP A 197 3.80 16.69 14.65
N MET A 198 3.25 15.58 15.16
CA MET A 198 1.82 15.27 15.05
C MET A 198 0.93 16.37 15.64
N ALA A 199 1.38 17.05 16.68
CA ALA A 199 0.68 18.19 17.29
C ALA A 199 0.51 19.39 16.34
N THR A 200 1.36 19.53 15.33
CA THR A 200 1.29 20.61 14.33
C THR A 200 0.40 20.26 13.13
N ILE A 201 0.05 18.99 12.98
CA ILE A 201 -0.84 18.53 11.92
C ILE A 201 -2.27 18.87 12.30
N ALA A 202 -2.87 19.80 11.56
CA ALA A 202 -4.26 20.19 11.81
C ALA A 202 -5.17 18.96 11.69
N PRO A 203 -6.06 18.73 12.65
CA PRO A 203 -7.01 17.63 12.55
C PRO A 203 -7.87 17.81 11.30
N SER A 204 -8.06 16.71 10.59
CA SER A 204 -8.94 16.68 9.43
C SER A 204 -10.31 17.23 9.79
N ARG A 205 -10.76 18.24 9.08
CA ARG A 205 -12.14 18.71 9.23
C ARG A 205 -13.04 17.64 8.61
N ILE A 206 -13.62 16.79 9.44
CA ILE A 206 -14.63 15.80 9.03
C ILE A 206 -15.75 16.56 8.31
N ARG A 207 -15.69 16.59 6.98
CA ARG A 207 -16.79 17.13 6.17
C ARG A 207 -17.83 16.04 6.04
N ARG A 208 -18.82 16.05 6.94
CA ARG A 208 -20.01 15.20 6.79
C ARG A 208 -20.72 15.55 5.49
N SER A 209 -20.87 14.57 4.62
CA SER A 209 -21.68 14.70 3.41
C SER A 209 -23.14 14.96 3.80
N ARG A 210 -23.91 15.60 2.92
CA ARG A 210 -25.35 15.76 3.15
C ARG A 210 -26.05 14.40 3.29
N LYS A 211 -25.56 13.38 2.60
CA LYS A 211 -26.06 11.99 2.67
C LYS A 211 -25.85 11.40 4.09
N ASP A 212 -24.75 11.71 4.77
CA ASP A 212 -24.44 11.19 6.10
C ASP A 212 -25.39 11.70 7.18
N LYS A 213 -26.14 12.79 6.91
CA LYS A 213 -27.16 13.30 7.83
C LYS A 213 -28.45 12.47 7.83
N TYR A 214 -28.69 11.72 6.76
CA TYR A 214 -29.92 10.94 6.60
C TYR A 214 -29.74 9.45 6.86
N PHE A 215 -28.49 8.96 6.90
CA PHE A 215 -28.18 7.58 7.19
C PHE A 215 -27.34 7.51 8.47
N SER A 216 -27.97 7.11 9.57
CA SER A 216 -27.25 6.78 10.81
C SER A 216 -26.61 5.41 10.63
N HIS A 217 -25.32 5.39 10.31
CA HIS A 217 -24.55 4.15 10.34
C HIS A 217 -23.94 3.97 11.72
N THR A 218 -24.16 2.81 12.30
CA THR A 218 -23.49 2.40 13.52
C THR A 218 -22.05 2.05 13.18
N ILE A 219 -21.09 2.55 13.93
CA ILE A 219 -19.70 2.11 13.81
C ILE A 219 -19.59 0.73 14.48
N GLU A 220 -19.12 -0.25 13.74
CA GLU A 220 -18.91 -1.61 14.24
C GLU A 220 -17.42 -1.91 14.25
N ILE A 221 -16.93 -2.45 15.35
CA ILE A 221 -15.52 -2.85 15.51
C ILE A 221 -15.51 -4.31 15.95
N ASN A 222 -14.95 -5.16 15.10
CA ASN A 222 -14.84 -6.59 15.32
C ASN A 222 -13.38 -7.01 15.47
N TRP A 223 -13.08 -7.73 16.54
CA TRP A 223 -11.77 -8.34 16.77
C TRP A 223 -11.79 -9.78 16.25
N LEU A 224 -10.98 -10.05 15.23
CA LEU A 224 -10.85 -11.37 14.63
C LEU A 224 -9.50 -11.96 15.07
N ASN A 225 -9.51 -12.70 16.16
CA ASN A 225 -8.31 -13.38 16.65
C ASN A 225 -8.21 -14.77 16.03
N SER A 226 -7.09 -15.06 15.40
CA SER A 226 -6.74 -16.40 14.92
C SER A 226 -5.67 -16.99 15.85
N PRO A 227 -5.95 -18.13 16.53
CA PRO A 227 -5.01 -18.71 17.51
C PRO A 227 -3.62 -19.03 16.93
N ASP A 228 -3.55 -19.24 15.62
CA ASP A 228 -2.32 -19.64 14.90
C ASP A 228 -1.51 -18.44 14.37
N ARG A 229 -1.90 -17.21 14.70
CA ARG A 229 -1.27 -16.00 14.15
C ARG A 229 -0.77 -15.08 15.26
N ASN A 230 0.45 -14.59 15.12
CA ASN A 230 1.07 -13.64 16.07
C ASN A 230 0.57 -12.18 15.88
N TYR A 231 -0.60 -12.00 15.28
CA TYR A 231 -1.22 -10.69 15.09
C TYR A 231 -2.73 -10.75 15.26
N SER A 232 -3.31 -9.67 15.76
CA SER A 232 -4.76 -9.48 15.84
C SER A 232 -5.27 -8.77 14.57
N THR A 233 -6.45 -9.16 14.10
CA THR A 233 -7.14 -8.49 13.01
C THR A 233 -8.29 -7.67 13.60
N VAL A 234 -8.33 -6.39 13.27
CA VAL A 234 -9.44 -5.51 13.63
C VAL A 234 -10.19 -5.15 12.36
N GLU A 235 -11.48 -5.45 12.33
CA GLU A 235 -12.38 -5.01 11.29
C GLU A 235 -13.18 -3.82 11.77
N ILE A 236 -13.08 -2.69 11.08
CA ILE A 236 -13.80 -1.46 11.39
C ILE A 236 -14.76 -1.16 10.25
N ASN A 237 -16.06 -1.27 10.52
CA ASN A 237 -17.12 -0.91 9.60
C ASN A 237 -17.68 0.45 9.99
N CYS A 238 -17.45 1.45 9.16
CA CYS A 238 -17.83 2.83 9.41
C CYS A 238 -18.07 3.59 8.11
N PRO A 239 -18.81 4.70 8.12
CA PRO A 239 -18.94 5.55 6.94
C PRO A 239 -17.59 6.05 6.44
N ASP A 240 -17.40 6.04 5.13
CA ASP A 240 -16.21 6.62 4.51
C ASP A 240 -16.21 8.15 4.70
N GLN A 241 -15.21 8.64 5.41
CA GLN A 241 -15.06 10.05 5.75
C GLN A 241 -13.61 10.48 5.54
N SER A 242 -13.45 11.73 5.10
CA SER A 242 -12.13 12.35 5.00
C SER A 242 -11.40 12.29 6.35
N GLY A 243 -10.14 11.84 6.36
CA GLY A 243 -9.29 11.75 7.55
C GLY A 243 -9.55 10.57 8.49
N ILE A 244 -10.43 9.65 8.13
CA ILE A 244 -10.75 8.52 9.01
C ILE A 244 -9.52 7.65 9.30
N LEU A 245 -8.69 7.38 8.27
CA LEU A 245 -7.47 6.57 8.45
C LEU A 245 -6.43 7.28 9.32
N ALA A 246 -6.30 8.60 9.20
CA ALA A 246 -5.41 9.37 10.08
C ALA A 246 -5.90 9.33 11.54
N SER A 247 -7.22 9.42 11.75
CA SER A 247 -7.83 9.33 13.09
C SER A 247 -7.67 7.95 13.70
N ILE A 248 -7.90 6.89 12.92
CA ILE A 248 -7.68 5.50 13.34
C ILE A 248 -6.20 5.28 13.68
N GLY A 249 -5.29 5.71 12.80
CA GLY A 249 -3.86 5.57 13.03
C GLY A 249 -3.38 6.34 14.26
N LYS A 250 -3.98 7.49 14.56
CA LYS A 250 -3.71 8.22 15.80
C LYS A 250 -4.17 7.44 17.02
N ALA A 251 -5.39 6.91 17.01
CA ALA A 251 -5.95 6.15 18.14
C ALA A 251 -5.16 4.85 18.43
N PHE A 252 -4.53 4.24 17.43
CA PHE A 252 -3.66 3.07 17.64
C PHE A 252 -2.26 3.42 18.15
N ALA A 253 -1.85 4.68 18.07
CA ALA A 253 -0.53 5.15 18.52
C ALA A 253 -0.56 5.75 19.93
N GLU A 254 -1.74 6.07 20.47
CA GLU A 254 -2.00 6.51 21.85
C GLU A 254 -2.09 5.33 22.81
#